data_17da0a8eddff5ec3dd8a2cfc8833d0d5
#
_entry.id   17da0a8eddff5ec3dd8a2cfc8833d0d5
#
_cell.length_a   1.000
_cell.length_b   1.000
_cell.length_c   1.000
_cell.angle_alpha   90.00
_cell.angle_beta   90.00
_cell.angle_gamma   90.00
#
_symmetry.space_group_name_H-M   'P 1'
#
loop_
_entity.id
_entity.type
_entity.pdbx_description
1 polymer ?
#
loop_
_entity_poly.entity_id
_entity_poly.type
_entity_poly.pdbx_seq_one_letter_code
_entity_poly.pdbx_strand_id
1 'polypeptide(L)'
;ALAGLLHDCAKLPPEKQYELANEYGMDVSSMAQPIIHGPLGAERARRVFGITDKEVLSAISCHTTCRSHMTALDKIVYLADKIEQGRNYDGVENIRREADKSLDRGMVCCIERAIDHVEGEKKGKITAETYIALNEIKKDLEDNND
;
A
#
# COMPACT_ATOMS: atom_id res chain seq x y z
N ALA A 1 7.62 -12.57 -3.63
CA ALA A 1 7.11 -12.90 -4.98
C ALA A 1 5.57 -13.00 -5.00
N LEU A 2 4.92 -13.85 -4.18
CA LEU A 2 3.47 -14.11 -4.28
C LEU A 2 2.59 -12.88 -3.99
N ALA A 3 2.88 -12.12 -2.93
CA ALA A 3 2.14 -10.90 -2.61
C ALA A 3 2.26 -9.86 -3.74
N GLY A 4 3.46 -9.67 -4.29
CA GLY A 4 3.67 -8.78 -5.44
C GLY A 4 2.91 -9.22 -6.70
N LEU A 5 2.77 -10.54 -6.93
CA LEU A 5 1.98 -11.07 -8.06
C LEU A 5 0.49 -10.79 -7.90
N LEU A 6 -0.03 -10.84 -6.66
CA LEU A 6 -1.45 -10.79 -6.38
C LEU A 6 -1.96 -9.43 -5.88
N HIS A 7 -1.07 -8.44 -5.60
CA HIS A 7 -1.47 -7.18 -4.98
C HIS A 7 -2.61 -6.46 -5.72
N ASP A 8 -2.58 -6.49 -7.05
CA ASP A 8 -3.57 -5.86 -7.92
C ASP A 8 -4.65 -6.83 -8.43
N CYS A 9 -4.78 -8.04 -7.87
CA CYS A 9 -5.71 -9.05 -8.37
C CYS A 9 -7.19 -8.64 -8.30
N ALA A 10 -7.55 -7.61 -7.53
CA ALA A 10 -8.87 -7.00 -7.47
C ALA A 10 -8.91 -5.57 -8.03
N LYS A 11 -7.90 -5.13 -8.77
CA LYS A 11 -7.90 -3.84 -9.47
C LYS A 11 -8.75 -3.90 -10.73
N LEU A 12 -10.04 -3.85 -10.51
CA LEU A 12 -11.10 -3.94 -11.51
C LEU A 12 -11.72 -2.54 -11.72
N PRO A 13 -12.57 -2.36 -12.78
CA PRO A 13 -13.41 -1.16 -12.87
C PRO A 13 -14.24 -0.95 -11.60
N PRO A 14 -14.55 0.30 -11.21
CA PRO A 14 -15.20 0.60 -9.93
C PRO A 14 -16.46 -0.22 -9.66
N GLU A 15 -17.35 -0.35 -10.65
CA GLU A 15 -18.60 -1.11 -10.52
C GLU A 15 -18.31 -2.58 -10.16
N LYS A 16 -17.29 -3.16 -10.79
CA LYS A 16 -16.89 -4.55 -10.54
C LYS A 16 -16.26 -4.73 -9.17
N GLN A 17 -15.55 -3.72 -8.65
CA GLN A 17 -15.02 -3.76 -7.28
C GLN A 17 -16.18 -3.76 -6.27
N TYR A 18 -17.20 -2.91 -6.45
CA TYR A 18 -18.36 -2.88 -5.56
C TYR A 18 -19.21 -4.16 -5.66
N GLU A 19 -19.43 -4.70 -6.86
CA GLU A 19 -20.11 -6.00 -7.05
C GLU A 19 -19.36 -7.11 -6.28
N LEU A 20 -18.04 -7.20 -6.45
CA LEU A 20 -17.22 -8.22 -5.82
C LEU A 20 -17.15 -8.04 -4.29
N ALA A 21 -17.05 -6.80 -3.80
CA ALA A 21 -17.10 -6.51 -2.37
C ALA A 21 -18.43 -6.96 -1.75
N ASN A 22 -19.55 -6.68 -2.44
CA ASN A 22 -20.87 -7.13 -2.00
C ASN A 22 -20.99 -8.66 -2.00
N GLU A 23 -20.49 -9.34 -3.04
CA GLU A 23 -20.45 -10.81 -3.11
C GLU A 23 -19.68 -11.41 -1.93
N TYR A 24 -18.57 -10.75 -1.53
CA TYR A 24 -17.75 -11.20 -0.41
C TYR A 24 -18.28 -10.76 0.96
N GLY A 25 -19.35 -9.98 1.01
CA GLY A 25 -19.91 -9.45 2.26
C GLY A 25 -19.02 -8.39 2.92
N MET A 26 -18.22 -7.67 2.13
CA MET A 26 -17.33 -6.62 2.63
C MET A 26 -18.03 -5.26 2.58
N ASP A 27 -18.07 -4.55 3.70
CA ASP A 27 -18.49 -3.15 3.72
C ASP A 27 -17.33 -2.24 3.34
N VAL A 28 -17.41 -1.66 2.16
CA VAL A 28 -16.43 -0.72 1.60
C VAL A 28 -16.99 0.71 1.50
N SER A 29 -18.16 0.98 2.08
CA SER A 29 -18.88 2.26 1.97
C SER A 29 -18.10 3.47 2.50
N SER A 30 -17.25 3.26 3.50
CA SER A 30 -16.38 4.29 4.07
C SER A 30 -15.04 4.47 3.35
N MET A 31 -14.73 3.63 2.39
CA MET A 31 -13.45 3.64 1.68
C MET A 31 -13.51 4.53 0.44
N ALA A 32 -12.43 5.29 0.19
CA ALA A 32 -12.26 5.95 -1.10
C ALA A 32 -12.05 4.90 -2.20
N GLN A 33 -12.68 5.10 -3.36
CA GLN A 33 -12.66 4.12 -4.46
C GLN A 33 -11.24 3.65 -4.84
N PRO A 34 -10.22 4.51 -4.94
CA PRO A 34 -8.88 4.07 -5.35
C PRO A 34 -8.19 3.09 -4.40
N ILE A 35 -8.66 2.98 -3.14
CA ILE A 35 -8.02 2.12 -2.13
C ILE A 35 -8.76 0.80 -1.88
N ILE A 36 -9.96 0.63 -2.42
CA ILE A 36 -10.79 -0.57 -2.20
C ILE A 36 -10.10 -1.84 -2.67
N HIS A 37 -9.35 -1.78 -3.78
CA HIS A 37 -8.74 -2.97 -4.37
C HIS A 37 -7.68 -3.65 -3.49
N GLY A 38 -7.10 -2.95 -2.52
CA GLY A 38 -6.17 -3.56 -1.56
C GLY A 38 -6.85 -4.62 -0.68
N PRO A 39 -7.74 -4.23 0.25
CA PRO A 39 -8.44 -5.19 1.10
C PRO A 39 -9.32 -6.18 0.30
N LEU A 40 -9.93 -5.74 -0.80
CA LEU A 40 -10.68 -6.62 -1.69
C LEU A 40 -9.79 -7.67 -2.36
N GLY A 41 -8.56 -7.28 -2.73
CA GLY A 41 -7.55 -8.17 -3.30
C GLY A 41 -7.08 -9.23 -2.31
N ALA A 42 -6.88 -8.87 -1.05
CA ALA A 42 -6.54 -9.82 0.00
C ALA A 42 -7.64 -10.88 0.18
N GLU A 43 -8.90 -10.45 0.22
CA GLU A 43 -10.03 -11.39 0.35
C GLU A 43 -10.19 -12.26 -0.90
N ARG A 44 -9.98 -11.71 -2.09
CA ARG A 44 -9.96 -12.48 -3.34
C ARG A 44 -8.81 -13.49 -3.35
N ALA A 45 -7.62 -13.09 -2.91
CA ALA A 45 -6.46 -13.97 -2.81
C ALA A 45 -6.75 -15.16 -1.89
N ARG A 46 -7.40 -14.92 -0.76
CA ARG A 46 -7.81 -15.95 0.17
C ARG A 46 -8.85 -16.91 -0.43
N ARG A 47 -9.91 -16.39 -1.03
CA ARG A 47 -11.05 -17.20 -1.52
C ARG A 47 -10.76 -17.94 -2.83
N VAL A 48 -10.12 -17.25 -3.78
CA VAL A 48 -9.96 -17.78 -5.15
C VAL A 48 -8.65 -18.53 -5.31
N PHE A 49 -7.56 -18.01 -4.69
CA PHE A 49 -6.23 -18.59 -4.84
C PHE A 49 -5.78 -19.41 -3.64
N GLY A 50 -6.63 -19.53 -2.61
CA GLY A 50 -6.35 -20.37 -1.43
C GLY A 50 -5.19 -19.86 -0.57
N ILE A 51 -4.88 -18.56 -0.62
CA ILE A 51 -3.82 -17.96 0.19
C ILE A 51 -4.25 -17.92 1.65
N THR A 52 -3.46 -18.56 2.52
CA THR A 52 -3.68 -18.60 3.98
C THR A 52 -2.59 -17.88 4.78
N ASP A 53 -1.47 -17.55 4.13
CA ASP A 53 -0.37 -16.82 4.75
C ASP A 53 -0.81 -15.39 5.11
N LYS A 54 -0.80 -15.10 6.41
CA LYS A 54 -1.28 -13.82 6.95
C LYS A 54 -0.40 -12.64 6.54
N GLU A 55 0.91 -12.83 6.38
CA GLU A 55 1.81 -11.77 5.93
C GLU A 55 1.56 -11.44 4.46
N VAL A 56 1.35 -12.46 3.62
CA VAL A 56 1.00 -12.25 2.21
C VAL A 56 -0.33 -11.51 2.08
N LEU A 57 -1.36 -11.93 2.81
CA LEU A 57 -2.67 -11.26 2.80
C LEU A 57 -2.60 -9.83 3.34
N SER A 58 -1.81 -9.60 4.40
CA SER A 58 -1.56 -8.26 4.92
C SER A 58 -0.93 -7.35 3.87
N ALA A 59 0.15 -7.81 3.24
CA ALA A 59 0.87 -7.03 2.22
C ALA A 59 -0.03 -6.67 1.02
N ILE A 60 -0.90 -7.59 0.59
CA ILE A 60 -1.91 -7.31 -0.44
C ILE A 60 -2.90 -6.26 0.07
N SER A 61 -3.42 -6.41 1.28
CA SER A 61 -4.45 -5.54 1.83
C SER A 61 -3.98 -4.09 2.00
N CYS A 62 -2.77 -3.89 2.51
CA CYS A 62 -2.29 -2.55 2.88
C CYS A 62 -1.40 -1.86 1.83
N HIS A 63 -1.22 -2.45 0.64
CA HIS A 63 -0.33 -1.86 -0.38
C HIS A 63 -0.81 -0.50 -0.92
N THR A 64 -2.06 -0.12 -0.65
CA THR A 64 -2.62 1.17 -1.07
C THR A 64 -2.56 2.24 0.02
N THR A 65 -2.61 1.85 1.31
CA THR A 65 -2.82 2.80 2.43
C THR A 65 -1.80 2.68 3.54
N CYS A 66 -0.90 1.69 3.51
CA CYS A 66 -0.11 1.29 4.67
C CYS A 66 -0.99 0.74 5.82
N ARG A 67 -0.37 0.47 6.95
CA ARG A 67 -1.00 0.14 8.24
C ARG A 67 -0.01 0.34 9.38
N SER A 68 -0.50 0.37 10.62
CA SER A 68 0.37 0.29 11.81
C SER A 68 1.14 -1.05 11.84
N HIS A 69 2.35 -1.01 12.34
CA HIS A 69 3.27 -2.15 12.47
C HIS A 69 3.46 -2.93 11.15
N MET A 70 3.84 -2.23 10.09
CA MET A 70 4.14 -2.84 8.80
C MET A 70 5.29 -3.85 8.89
N THR A 71 5.05 -5.08 8.41
CA THR A 71 6.12 -6.05 8.24
C THR A 71 7.06 -5.64 7.08
N ALA A 72 8.22 -6.28 6.99
CA ALA A 72 9.11 -6.06 5.85
C ALA A 72 8.41 -6.38 4.52
N LEU A 73 7.56 -7.41 4.47
CA LEU A 73 6.81 -7.76 3.27
C LEU A 73 5.77 -6.70 2.91
N ASP A 74 5.05 -6.13 3.89
CA ASP A 74 4.12 -5.02 3.68
C ASP A 74 4.84 -3.83 3.03
N LYS A 75 5.98 -3.42 3.59
CA LYS A 75 6.81 -2.31 3.09
C LYS A 75 7.32 -2.57 1.67
N ILE A 76 7.82 -3.79 1.41
CA ILE A 76 8.34 -4.18 0.08
C ILE A 76 7.25 -4.08 -0.98
N VAL A 77 6.05 -4.63 -0.72
CA VAL A 77 4.96 -4.63 -1.71
C VAL A 77 4.44 -3.22 -1.95
N TYR A 78 4.25 -2.44 -0.87
CA TYR A 78 3.85 -1.04 -0.97
C TYR A 78 4.83 -0.23 -1.83
N LEU A 79 6.13 -0.32 -1.51
CA LEU A 79 7.16 0.47 -2.18
C LEU A 79 7.38 0.02 -3.63
N ALA A 80 7.43 -1.29 -3.87
CA ALA A 80 7.67 -1.85 -5.20
C ALA A 80 6.60 -1.42 -6.21
N ASP A 81 5.32 -1.38 -5.82
CA ASP A 81 4.24 -0.87 -6.67
C ASP A 81 4.46 0.60 -7.08
N LYS A 82 5.07 1.39 -6.22
CA LYS A 82 5.28 2.83 -6.45
C LYS A 82 6.53 3.15 -7.27
N ILE A 83 7.57 2.28 -7.22
CA ILE A 83 8.86 2.56 -7.83
C ILE A 83 9.26 1.60 -8.96
N GLU A 84 8.37 0.68 -9.36
CA GLU A 84 8.63 -0.25 -10.46
C GLU A 84 9.08 0.52 -11.71
N GLN A 85 9.83 -0.14 -12.62
CA GLN A 85 10.51 0.53 -13.74
C GLN A 85 9.59 1.30 -14.70
N GLY A 86 8.33 0.89 -14.81
CA GLY A 86 7.31 1.57 -15.61
C GLY A 86 6.78 2.86 -14.98
N ARG A 87 7.06 3.13 -13.71
CA ARG A 87 6.61 4.35 -13.04
C ARG A 87 7.48 5.54 -13.44
N ASN A 88 6.82 6.58 -13.96
CA ASN A 88 7.45 7.83 -14.37
C ASN A 88 6.60 9.00 -13.88
N TYR A 89 6.87 9.49 -12.68
CA TYR A 89 6.23 10.66 -12.07
C TYR A 89 7.28 11.48 -11.31
N ASP A 90 6.99 12.74 -11.08
CA ASP A 90 7.90 13.63 -10.37
C ASP A 90 8.24 13.10 -8.97
N GLY A 91 9.53 12.99 -8.68
CA GLY A 91 10.06 12.47 -7.41
C GLY A 91 10.31 10.96 -7.36
N VAL A 92 9.92 10.15 -8.35
CA VAL A 92 10.13 8.69 -8.33
C VAL A 92 11.60 8.31 -8.23
N GLU A 93 12.50 9.03 -8.91
CA GLU A 93 13.94 8.77 -8.86
C GLU A 93 14.53 9.07 -7.46
N ASN A 94 13.97 10.04 -6.74
CA ASN A 94 14.37 10.29 -5.36
C ASN A 94 13.95 9.13 -4.45
N ILE A 95 12.75 8.60 -4.63
CA ILE A 95 12.27 7.45 -3.86
C ILE A 95 13.16 6.21 -4.13
N ARG A 96 13.50 5.93 -5.40
CA ARG A 96 14.40 4.84 -5.78
C ARG A 96 15.76 4.97 -5.09
N ARG A 97 16.36 6.17 -5.13
CA ARG A 97 17.65 6.46 -4.49
C ARG A 97 17.60 6.31 -2.97
N GLU A 98 16.50 6.70 -2.31
CA GLU A 98 16.33 6.47 -0.86
C GLU A 98 16.07 5.00 -0.56
N ALA A 99 15.33 4.27 -1.40
CA ALA A 99 15.11 2.83 -1.28
C ALA A 99 16.41 2.02 -1.43
N ASP A 100 17.34 2.46 -2.28
CA ASP A 100 18.67 1.83 -2.42
C ASP A 100 19.51 1.94 -1.12
N LYS A 101 19.26 2.96 -0.30
CA LYS A 101 19.96 3.11 1.01
C LYS A 101 19.36 2.22 2.08
N SER A 102 18.04 2.19 2.21
CA SER A 102 17.30 1.26 3.06
C SER A 102 15.82 1.24 2.69
N LEU A 103 15.15 0.12 3.00
CA LEU A 103 13.71 -0.04 2.81
C LEU A 103 12.93 1.07 3.52
N ASP A 104 13.27 1.37 4.76
CA ASP A 104 12.57 2.37 5.59
C ASP A 104 12.77 3.80 5.07
N ARG A 105 13.95 4.14 4.57
CA ARG A 105 14.19 5.45 3.93
C ARG A 105 13.36 5.61 2.65
N GLY A 106 13.29 4.56 1.83
CA GLY A 106 12.42 4.52 0.66
C GLY A 106 10.94 4.68 1.02
N MET A 107 10.50 3.99 2.08
CA MET A 107 9.13 4.09 2.60
C MET A 107 8.79 5.51 3.05
N VAL A 108 9.64 6.12 3.90
CA VAL A 108 9.42 7.50 4.36
C VAL A 108 9.29 8.46 3.18
N CYS A 109 10.26 8.44 2.26
CA CYS A 109 10.25 9.30 1.08
C CYS A 109 8.98 9.08 0.21
N CYS A 110 8.57 7.82 0.04
CA CYS A 110 7.40 7.47 -0.75
C CYS A 110 6.09 7.93 -0.09
N ILE A 111 5.94 7.72 1.22
CA ILE A 111 4.73 8.10 1.95
C ILE A 111 4.61 9.63 2.02
N GLU A 112 5.69 10.35 2.34
CA GLU A 112 5.69 11.83 2.35
C GLU A 112 5.28 12.39 0.98
N ARG A 113 5.84 11.84 -0.10
CA ARG A 113 5.46 12.25 -1.47
C ARG A 113 3.98 11.98 -1.77
N ALA A 114 3.43 10.86 -1.29
CA ALA A 114 2.01 10.53 -1.47
C ALA A 114 1.11 11.52 -0.70
N ILE A 115 1.49 11.89 0.51
CA ILE A 115 0.78 12.88 1.33
C ILE A 115 0.78 14.24 0.61
N ASP A 116 1.95 14.72 0.21
CA ASP A 116 2.09 16.01 -0.48
C ASP A 116 1.24 16.07 -1.76
N HIS A 117 1.21 14.97 -2.53
CA HIS A 117 0.42 14.88 -3.75
C HIS A 117 -1.09 14.94 -3.48
N VAL A 118 -1.57 14.18 -2.50
CA VAL A 118 -3.01 14.12 -2.18
C VAL A 118 -3.50 15.43 -1.56
N GLU A 119 -2.74 15.99 -0.62
CA GLU A 119 -3.10 17.23 0.08
C GLU A 119 -2.92 18.46 -0.82
N GLY A 120 -1.82 18.52 -1.58
CA GLY A 120 -1.51 19.63 -2.48
C GLY A 120 -2.50 19.76 -3.63
N GLU A 121 -2.95 18.65 -4.20
CA GLU A 121 -3.91 18.65 -5.31
C GLU A 121 -5.37 18.58 -4.86
N LYS A 122 -5.64 18.53 -3.56
CA LYS A 122 -7.00 18.36 -2.98
C LYS A 122 -7.77 17.17 -3.57
N LYS A 123 -7.05 16.12 -3.96
CA LYS A 123 -7.60 14.92 -4.64
C LYS A 123 -8.20 13.87 -3.71
N GLY A 124 -8.22 14.12 -2.39
CA GLY A 124 -8.75 13.18 -1.42
C GLY A 124 -8.25 13.44 -0.01
N LYS A 125 -8.31 12.41 0.82
CA LYS A 125 -7.76 12.42 2.19
C LYS A 125 -6.82 11.24 2.37
N ILE A 126 -5.71 11.50 3.01
CA ILE A 126 -4.82 10.45 3.49
C ILE A 126 -5.47 9.76 4.68
N THR A 127 -5.36 8.44 4.75
CA THR A 127 -5.89 7.65 5.88
C THR A 127 -5.06 7.87 7.13
N ALA A 128 -5.67 7.71 8.30
CA ALA A 128 -4.96 7.78 9.58
C ALA A 128 -3.85 6.74 9.67
N GLU A 129 -4.07 5.54 9.11
CA GLU A 129 -3.10 4.44 9.05
C GLU A 129 -1.82 4.84 8.32
N THR A 130 -1.91 5.64 7.27
CA THR A 130 -0.74 6.15 6.53
C THR A 130 0.14 7.04 7.40
N TYR A 131 -0.46 7.95 8.18
CA TYR A 131 0.27 8.80 9.12
C TYR A 131 0.89 8.01 10.27
N ILE A 132 0.16 7.03 10.80
CA ILE A 132 0.66 6.15 11.87
C ILE A 132 1.89 5.39 11.35
N ALA A 133 1.78 4.75 10.19
CA ALA A 133 2.89 4.03 9.57
C ALA A 133 4.12 4.92 9.34
N LEU A 134 3.91 6.14 8.83
CA LEU A 134 5.00 7.10 8.62
C LEU A 134 5.74 7.43 9.92
N ASN A 135 4.99 7.70 11.00
CA ASN A 135 5.58 8.04 12.29
C ASN A 135 6.34 6.86 12.91
N GLU A 136 5.80 5.65 12.82
CA GLU A 136 6.45 4.43 13.30
C GLU A 136 7.77 4.18 12.55
N ILE A 137 7.76 4.25 11.21
CA ILE A 137 8.95 4.03 10.39
C ILE A 137 10.03 5.10 10.65
N LYS A 138 9.63 6.37 10.82
CA LYS A 138 10.59 7.44 11.19
C LYS A 138 11.25 7.18 12.53
N LYS A 139 10.46 6.75 13.52
CA LYS A 139 10.99 6.39 14.83
C LYS A 139 11.98 5.23 14.75
N ASP A 140 11.64 4.16 13.99
CA ASP A 140 12.55 3.03 13.79
C ASP A 140 13.88 3.45 13.14
N LEU A 141 13.85 4.42 12.23
CA LEU A 141 15.05 4.98 11.60
C LEU A 141 15.91 5.79 12.57
N GLU A 142 15.30 6.53 13.48
CA GLU A 142 16.01 7.29 14.53
C GLU A 142 16.67 6.32 15.51
N ASP A 143 15.94 5.34 16.00
CA ASP A 143 16.41 4.33 16.96
C ASP A 143 17.56 3.45 16.40
N ASN A 144 17.63 3.26 15.08
CA ASN A 144 18.69 2.46 14.43
C ASN A 144 19.94 3.29 14.03
N ASN A 145 19.92 4.61 14.17
CA ASN A 145 21.06 5.49 13.89
C ASN A 145 21.86 5.87 15.16
N ASP A 146 21.42 5.44 16.34
CA ASP A 146 22.13 5.55 17.63
C ASP A 146 22.88 4.24 17.95
#